data_c3108341801e10e150daa67fc79d2909
#
_entry.id   c3108341801e10e150daa67fc79d2909
#
_cell.length_a   1.000
_cell.length_b   1.000
_cell.length_c   1.000
_cell.angle_alpha   90.00
_cell.angle_beta   90.00
_cell.angle_gamma   90.00
#
_symmetry.space_group_name_H-M   'P 1'
#
loop_
_entity.id
_entity.type
_entity.pdbx_description
1 polymer ?
#
loop_
_entity_poly.entity_id
_entity_poly.type
_entity_poly.pdbx_seq_one_letter_code
_entity_poly.pdbx_strand_id
1 'polypeptide(L)'
;MKNTLNNELAVCGFAAVKTLEKANWERITRLYFSSARAPLFGGLCKKLAAAKKPYNQVKDEVELERLCGSVHHQGVVAMIQTPEIKALNTEITAKWVEEKQSAILLDRIGNANNLGAIVRSAAFFGIKNVVIPLDEAQSSVTTSSYRVAEGGMEFVNIYSIKSIPRLLNDMAGKMVRIGTSLDAKETTRSIKQMCQDKGVIIILGNEENGISKEVKSLCDHLVLIPYAGFPDAKPVIDSLNVAQASSVIMYELMGK
;
A
#
# COMPACT_ATOMS: atom_id res chain seq x y z
N MET A 1 -1.39 -11.23 12.50
CA MET A 1 -2.31 -11.55 13.62
C MET A 1 -2.57 -10.26 14.39
N LYS A 2 -3.83 -9.88 14.66
CA LYS A 2 -4.14 -8.78 15.57
C LYS A 2 -4.14 -9.36 16.98
N ASN A 3 -3.35 -8.79 17.89
CA ASN A 3 -3.54 -9.10 19.31
C ASN A 3 -4.79 -8.35 19.78
N THR A 4 -5.93 -9.04 19.76
CA THR A 4 -7.25 -8.46 20.08
C THR A 4 -7.35 -7.93 21.50
N LEU A 5 -6.54 -8.44 22.43
CA LEU A 5 -6.53 -7.96 23.83
C LEU A 5 -5.90 -6.57 23.98
N ASN A 6 -4.93 -6.20 23.16
CA ASN A 6 -4.20 -4.93 23.26
C ASN A 6 -4.39 -4.01 22.05
N ASN A 7 -5.21 -4.38 21.07
CA ASN A 7 -5.38 -3.68 19.79
C ASN A 7 -4.03 -3.38 19.08
N GLU A 8 -3.10 -4.33 19.12
CA GLU A 8 -1.78 -4.20 18.53
C GLU A 8 -1.64 -4.97 17.21
N LEU A 9 -0.80 -4.45 16.33
CA LEU A 9 -0.39 -5.04 15.08
C LEU A 9 1.11 -5.37 15.14
N ALA A 10 1.49 -6.56 14.66
CA ALA A 10 2.89 -6.92 14.51
C ALA A 10 3.46 -6.38 13.20
N VAL A 11 4.57 -5.66 13.27
CA VAL A 11 5.43 -5.29 12.14
C VAL A 11 6.63 -6.21 12.18
N CYS A 12 6.79 -7.06 11.18
CA CYS A 12 7.88 -8.04 11.10
C CYS A 12 8.69 -7.88 9.80
N GLY A 13 9.93 -8.38 9.85
CA GLY A 13 10.90 -8.22 8.77
C GLY A 13 11.87 -7.07 9.02
N PHE A 14 13.15 -7.33 8.74
CA PHE A 14 14.23 -6.42 9.10
C PHE A 14 14.07 -5.02 8.50
N ALA A 15 13.78 -4.94 7.20
CA ALA A 15 13.61 -3.66 6.50
C ALA A 15 12.42 -2.86 7.05
N ALA A 16 11.28 -3.53 7.31
CA ALA A 16 10.08 -2.88 7.84
C ALA A 16 10.34 -2.28 9.24
N VAL A 17 10.94 -3.07 10.16
CA VAL A 17 11.23 -2.61 11.52
C VAL A 17 12.31 -1.52 11.53
N LYS A 18 13.34 -1.62 10.67
CA LYS A 18 14.38 -0.57 10.57
C LYS A 18 13.83 0.74 10.01
N THR A 19 12.92 0.67 9.08
CA THR A 19 12.25 1.88 8.56
C THR A 19 11.36 2.51 9.63
N LEU A 20 10.56 1.69 10.32
CA LEU A 20 9.73 2.16 11.45
C LEU A 20 10.60 2.79 12.56
N GLU A 21 11.77 2.19 12.91
CA GLU A 21 12.72 2.76 13.86
C GLU A 21 13.20 4.16 13.46
N LYS A 22 13.47 4.36 12.17
CA LYS A 22 13.98 5.63 11.65
C LYS A 22 12.90 6.71 11.53
N ALA A 23 11.74 6.32 11.01
CA ALA A 23 10.68 7.25 10.67
C ALA A 23 9.75 7.57 11.86
N ASN A 24 9.36 6.56 12.65
CA ASN A 24 8.29 6.68 13.64
C ASN A 24 8.49 5.70 14.84
N TRP A 25 9.69 5.66 15.42
CA TRP A 25 9.99 4.72 16.51
C TRP A 25 9.03 4.87 17.71
N GLU A 26 8.45 6.02 17.90
CA GLU A 26 7.49 6.32 18.97
C GLU A 26 6.23 5.45 18.89
N ARG A 27 5.89 4.98 17.69
CA ARG A 27 4.76 4.06 17.46
C ARG A 27 5.03 2.65 18.00
N ILE A 28 6.30 2.27 18.19
CA ILE A 28 6.65 0.96 18.73
C ILE A 28 6.22 0.90 20.20
N THR A 29 5.38 -0.08 20.52
CA THR A 29 4.93 -0.37 21.88
C THR A 29 5.79 -1.42 22.54
N ARG A 30 6.25 -2.41 21.78
CA ARG A 30 7.12 -3.51 22.22
C ARG A 30 8.04 -3.95 21.09
N LEU A 31 9.26 -4.41 21.41
CA LEU A 31 10.21 -4.91 20.42
C LEU A 31 10.72 -6.30 20.84
N TYR A 32 10.79 -7.22 19.88
CA TYR A 32 11.32 -8.58 20.05
C TYR A 32 12.33 -8.89 18.95
N PHE A 33 13.47 -9.46 19.31
CA PHE A 33 14.54 -9.75 18.34
C PHE A 33 15.36 -10.97 18.75
N SER A 34 15.91 -11.66 17.76
CA SER A 34 16.85 -12.77 17.98
C SER A 34 18.23 -12.27 18.42
N SER A 35 19.04 -13.16 18.98
CA SER A 35 20.42 -12.85 19.41
C SER A 35 21.27 -12.28 18.26
N ALA A 36 21.09 -12.80 17.03
CA ALA A 36 21.79 -12.32 15.84
C ALA A 36 21.44 -10.87 15.47
N ARG A 37 20.24 -10.39 15.86
CA ARG A 37 19.76 -9.02 15.59
C ARG A 37 20.03 -8.04 16.72
N ALA A 38 20.34 -8.49 17.94
CA ALA A 38 20.56 -7.64 19.10
C ALA A 38 21.54 -6.48 18.85
N PRO A 39 22.72 -6.68 18.22
CA PRO A 39 23.66 -5.57 17.98
C PRO A 39 23.09 -4.45 17.11
N LEU A 40 22.11 -4.76 16.23
CA LEU A 40 21.55 -3.82 15.25
C LEU A 40 20.46 -2.92 15.84
N PHE A 41 19.94 -3.25 17.04
CA PHE A 41 18.85 -2.55 17.69
C PHE A 41 19.22 -1.87 19.02
N GLY A 42 20.51 -1.84 19.39
CA GLY A 42 20.96 -1.24 20.64
C GLY A 42 20.54 0.23 20.81
N GLY A 43 20.57 1.02 19.74
CA GLY A 43 20.09 2.41 19.75
C GLY A 43 18.59 2.51 20.01
N LEU A 44 17.79 1.67 19.35
CA LEU A 44 16.35 1.61 19.56
C LEU A 44 16.01 1.14 20.98
N CYS A 45 16.71 0.13 21.50
CA CYS A 45 16.51 -0.35 22.87
C CYS A 45 16.75 0.76 23.91
N LYS A 46 17.75 1.62 23.73
CA LYS A 46 17.98 2.78 24.60
C LYS A 46 16.81 3.77 24.57
N LYS A 47 16.27 4.06 23.37
CA LYS A 47 15.09 4.93 23.22
C LYS A 47 13.85 4.32 23.88
N LEU A 48 13.60 3.01 23.67
CA LEU A 48 12.47 2.30 24.26
C LEU A 48 12.59 2.26 25.80
N ALA A 49 13.79 1.99 26.34
CA ALA A 49 14.02 2.02 27.79
C ALA A 49 13.72 3.39 28.39
N ALA A 50 14.20 4.47 27.77
CA ALA A 50 13.91 5.84 28.22
C ALA A 50 12.41 6.14 28.18
N ALA A 51 11.67 5.59 27.22
CA ALA A 51 10.22 5.71 27.10
C ALA A 51 9.43 4.68 27.93
N LYS A 52 10.09 3.86 28.76
CA LYS A 52 9.51 2.77 29.56
C LYS A 52 8.72 1.75 28.73
N LYS A 53 9.14 1.50 27.49
CA LYS A 53 8.56 0.53 26.59
C LYS A 53 9.37 -0.77 26.61
N PRO A 54 8.74 -1.95 26.70
CA PRO A 54 9.43 -3.22 26.80
C PRO A 54 10.12 -3.62 25.51
N TYR A 55 11.28 -4.23 25.62
CA TYR A 55 11.99 -4.90 24.55
C TYR A 55 12.66 -6.18 25.08
N ASN A 56 12.66 -7.25 24.28
CA ASN A 56 13.16 -8.54 24.71
C ASN A 56 13.96 -9.23 23.59
N GLN A 57 15.09 -9.80 23.97
CA GLN A 57 15.74 -10.78 23.13
C GLN A 57 15.05 -12.14 23.35
N VAL A 58 14.54 -12.73 22.27
CA VAL A 58 13.89 -14.04 22.32
C VAL A 58 14.95 -15.16 22.43
N LYS A 59 14.61 -16.24 23.09
CA LYS A 59 15.45 -17.44 23.19
C LYS A 59 15.34 -18.32 21.95
N ASP A 60 14.15 -18.36 21.35
CA ASP A 60 13.82 -19.16 20.19
C ASP A 60 13.05 -18.31 19.18
N GLU A 61 13.38 -18.44 17.90
CA GLU A 61 12.70 -17.71 16.82
C GLU A 61 11.22 -18.12 16.64
N VAL A 62 10.81 -19.29 17.15
CA VAL A 62 9.41 -19.69 17.24
C VAL A 62 8.55 -18.70 18.03
N GLU A 63 9.14 -17.99 19.00
CA GLU A 63 8.44 -16.91 19.71
C GLU A 63 8.08 -15.75 18.75
N LEU A 64 8.99 -15.41 17.82
CA LEU A 64 8.74 -14.37 16.80
C LEU A 64 7.64 -14.80 15.83
N GLU A 65 7.64 -16.07 15.41
CA GLU A 65 6.59 -16.63 14.55
C GLU A 65 5.21 -16.52 15.22
N ARG A 66 5.11 -16.86 16.51
CA ARG A 66 3.85 -16.74 17.27
C ARG A 66 3.37 -15.29 17.37
N LEU A 67 4.29 -14.34 17.52
CA LEU A 67 3.94 -12.91 17.62
C LEU A 67 3.40 -12.34 16.30
N CYS A 68 3.99 -12.70 15.17
CA CYS A 68 3.63 -12.11 13.88
C CYS A 68 2.82 -13.05 12.96
N GLY A 69 2.70 -14.33 13.31
CA GLY A 69 1.99 -15.34 12.50
C GLY A 69 2.70 -15.66 11.17
N SER A 70 4.02 -15.51 11.10
CA SER A 70 4.81 -15.71 9.88
C SER A 70 6.23 -16.16 10.20
N VAL A 71 6.75 -17.10 9.42
CA VAL A 71 8.16 -17.54 9.45
C VAL A 71 9.11 -16.47 8.83
N HIS A 72 8.57 -15.50 8.12
CA HIS A 72 9.35 -14.48 7.41
C HIS A 72 9.66 -13.24 8.27
N HIS A 73 9.83 -13.40 9.58
CA HIS A 73 10.11 -12.30 10.52
C HIS A 73 11.54 -11.78 10.44
N GLN A 74 12.48 -12.52 9.82
CA GLN A 74 13.89 -12.11 9.67
C GLN A 74 14.57 -11.77 11.01
N GLY A 75 14.17 -12.45 12.09
CA GLY A 75 14.75 -12.29 13.42
C GLY A 75 14.30 -11.05 14.19
N VAL A 76 13.22 -10.35 13.78
CA VAL A 76 12.72 -9.18 14.50
C VAL A 76 11.22 -8.96 14.29
N VAL A 77 10.53 -8.57 15.37
CA VAL A 77 9.12 -8.16 15.40
C VAL A 77 8.95 -6.95 16.30
N ALA A 78 8.37 -5.88 15.77
CA ALA A 78 7.92 -4.73 16.55
C ALA A 78 6.39 -4.75 16.65
N MET A 79 5.85 -4.52 17.83
CA MET A 79 4.42 -4.31 18.03
C MET A 79 4.14 -2.82 17.97
N ILE A 80 3.06 -2.45 17.27
CA ILE A 80 2.56 -1.07 17.21
C ILE A 80 1.07 -1.06 17.56
N GLN A 81 0.53 0.07 18.01
CA GLN A 81 -0.92 0.22 18.04
C GLN A 81 -1.47 0.03 16.62
N THR A 82 -2.57 -0.73 16.50
CA THR A 82 -3.20 -0.94 15.19
C THR A 82 -3.53 0.43 14.57
N PRO A 83 -2.99 0.75 13.37
CA PRO A 83 -3.27 2.03 12.75
C PRO A 83 -4.76 2.20 12.48
N GLU A 84 -5.29 3.35 12.84
CA GLU A 84 -6.62 3.75 12.42
C GLU A 84 -6.56 4.24 10.97
N ILE A 85 -7.37 3.64 10.10
CA ILE A 85 -7.50 4.09 8.71
C ILE A 85 -8.49 5.25 8.71
N LYS A 86 -7.97 6.46 8.49
CA LYS A 86 -8.78 7.67 8.48
C LYS A 86 -9.75 7.66 7.30
N ALA A 87 -10.97 8.12 7.54
CA ALA A 87 -11.91 8.38 6.45
C ALA A 87 -11.41 9.53 5.58
N LEU A 88 -11.43 9.34 4.26
CA LEU A 88 -11.15 10.40 3.30
C LEU A 88 -12.27 11.45 3.38
N ASN A 89 -11.90 12.72 3.48
CA ASN A 89 -12.84 13.83 3.55
C ASN A 89 -12.53 14.90 2.50
N THR A 90 -13.39 15.90 2.39
CA THR A 90 -13.28 16.98 1.40
C THR A 90 -12.08 17.89 1.61
N GLU A 91 -11.62 18.06 2.84
CA GLU A 91 -10.43 18.86 3.16
C GLU A 91 -9.16 18.19 2.60
N ILE A 92 -9.03 16.87 2.79
CA ILE A 92 -7.90 16.09 2.27
C ILE A 92 -7.91 16.12 0.73
N THR A 93 -9.06 15.90 0.10
CA THR A 93 -9.15 15.90 -1.37
C THR A 93 -8.94 17.30 -1.97
N ALA A 94 -9.38 18.37 -1.29
CA ALA A 94 -9.09 19.74 -1.70
C ALA A 94 -7.58 20.01 -1.73
N LYS A 95 -6.86 19.56 -0.70
CA LYS A 95 -5.39 19.65 -0.65
C LYS A 95 -4.72 18.87 -1.79
N TRP A 96 -5.25 17.68 -2.16
CA TRP A 96 -4.71 16.94 -3.30
C TRP A 96 -4.85 17.71 -4.62
N VAL A 97 -5.99 18.39 -4.80
CA VAL A 97 -6.23 19.23 -5.99
C VAL A 97 -5.28 20.42 -6.01
N GLU A 98 -5.17 21.15 -4.90
CA GLU A 98 -4.32 22.34 -4.78
C GLU A 98 -2.83 22.02 -4.99
N GLU A 99 -2.35 20.93 -4.37
CA GLU A 99 -0.95 20.50 -4.45
C GLU A 99 -0.67 19.56 -5.65
N LYS A 100 -1.66 19.33 -6.52
CA LYS A 100 -1.57 18.39 -7.66
C LYS A 100 -1.07 16.99 -7.26
N GLN A 101 -1.45 16.55 -6.07
CA GLN A 101 -1.06 15.23 -5.57
C GLN A 101 -1.79 14.12 -6.33
N SER A 102 -1.10 12.99 -6.51
CA SER A 102 -1.73 11.79 -7.07
C SER A 102 -2.13 10.81 -5.96
N ALA A 103 -3.11 9.98 -6.25
CA ALA A 103 -3.60 8.93 -5.36
C ALA A 103 -3.81 7.61 -6.12
N ILE A 104 -3.64 6.48 -5.42
CA ILE A 104 -3.99 5.16 -5.91
C ILE A 104 -5.28 4.72 -5.21
N LEU A 105 -6.30 4.45 -5.98
CA LEU A 105 -7.58 3.94 -5.51
C LEU A 105 -7.67 2.45 -5.82
N LEU A 106 -7.91 1.64 -4.80
CA LEU A 106 -8.04 0.19 -4.91
C LEU A 106 -9.52 -0.19 -4.94
N ASP A 107 -9.95 -0.94 -5.95
CA ASP A 107 -11.31 -1.45 -6.05
C ASP A 107 -11.33 -2.95 -5.75
N ARG A 108 -11.58 -3.31 -4.49
CA ARG A 108 -11.73 -4.69 -4.00
C ARG A 108 -10.48 -5.56 -4.17
N ILE A 109 -9.32 -5.01 -3.83
CA ILE A 109 -8.06 -5.78 -3.77
C ILE A 109 -8.06 -6.61 -2.48
N GLY A 110 -8.42 -7.89 -2.57
CA GLY A 110 -8.62 -8.77 -1.41
C GLY A 110 -7.34 -9.27 -0.75
N ASN A 111 -6.22 -9.27 -1.45
CA ASN A 111 -4.96 -9.84 -0.95
C ASN A 111 -4.10 -8.79 -0.23
N ALA A 112 -3.83 -9.02 1.06
CA ALA A 112 -3.00 -8.15 1.88
C ALA A 112 -1.54 -8.02 1.38
N ASN A 113 -1.00 -9.02 0.70
CA ASN A 113 0.32 -8.93 0.10
C ASN A 113 0.31 -7.96 -1.09
N ASN A 114 -0.75 -7.97 -1.92
CA ASN A 114 -0.90 -7.03 -3.01
C ASN A 114 -1.03 -5.59 -2.47
N LEU A 115 -1.84 -5.37 -1.43
CA LEU A 115 -1.90 -4.07 -0.76
C LEU A 115 -0.51 -3.61 -0.28
N GLY A 116 0.25 -4.49 0.38
CA GLY A 116 1.60 -4.17 0.84
C GLY A 116 2.56 -3.82 -0.29
N ALA A 117 2.54 -4.58 -1.40
CA ALA A 117 3.39 -4.35 -2.55
C ALA A 117 3.02 -3.05 -3.29
N ILE A 118 1.73 -2.73 -3.40
CA ILE A 118 1.25 -1.46 -3.98
C ILE A 118 1.71 -0.28 -3.12
N VAL A 119 1.59 -0.37 -1.79
CA VAL A 119 2.06 0.68 -0.86
C VAL A 119 3.57 0.85 -0.96
N ARG A 120 4.35 -0.25 -1.08
CA ARG A 120 5.80 -0.18 -1.29
C ARG A 120 6.14 0.57 -2.58
N SER A 121 5.47 0.26 -3.68
CA SER A 121 5.66 0.94 -4.96
C SER A 121 5.24 2.40 -4.89
N ALA A 122 4.11 2.72 -4.25
CA ALA A 122 3.65 4.08 -4.04
C ALA A 122 4.69 4.91 -3.26
N ALA A 123 5.22 4.37 -2.15
CA ALA A 123 6.28 5.01 -1.39
C ALA A 123 7.55 5.23 -2.22
N PHE A 124 7.96 4.24 -3.03
CA PHE A 124 9.14 4.33 -3.88
C PHE A 124 9.00 5.42 -4.97
N PHE A 125 7.82 5.53 -5.57
CA PHE A 125 7.52 6.53 -6.60
C PHE A 125 7.02 7.87 -6.06
N GLY A 126 6.99 8.06 -4.73
CA GLY A 126 6.61 9.33 -4.10
C GLY A 126 5.11 9.62 -4.10
N ILE A 127 4.26 8.62 -4.38
CA ILE A 127 2.80 8.73 -4.27
C ILE A 127 2.40 8.51 -2.82
N LYS A 128 1.89 9.55 -2.18
CA LYS A 128 1.63 9.58 -0.74
C LYS A 128 0.26 9.07 -0.33
N ASN A 129 -0.67 8.87 -1.28
CA ASN A 129 -2.07 8.63 -0.98
C ASN A 129 -2.55 7.32 -1.59
N VAL A 130 -3.04 6.42 -0.76
CA VAL A 130 -3.73 5.18 -1.16
C VAL A 130 -5.12 5.20 -0.56
N VAL A 131 -6.13 4.88 -1.35
CA VAL A 131 -7.54 4.87 -0.94
C VAL A 131 -8.10 3.47 -1.08
N ILE A 132 -8.78 3.00 -0.05
CA ILE A 132 -9.44 1.69 -0.03
C ILE A 132 -10.93 1.87 0.29
N PRO A 133 -11.83 1.13 -0.39
CA PRO A 133 -13.24 1.13 -0.02
C PRO A 133 -13.47 0.38 1.30
N LEU A 134 -14.51 0.76 2.03
CA LEU A 134 -15.07 -0.01 3.14
C LEU A 134 -15.94 -1.14 2.56
N ASP A 135 -15.29 -2.17 2.03
CA ASP A 135 -15.90 -3.33 1.38
C ASP A 135 -15.27 -4.60 1.95
N GLU A 136 -16.07 -5.64 2.16
CA GLU A 136 -15.59 -6.92 2.72
C GLU A 136 -14.58 -7.63 1.80
N ALA A 137 -14.70 -7.42 0.48
CA ALA A 137 -13.76 -7.95 -0.50
C ALA A 137 -12.42 -7.18 -0.54
N GLN A 138 -12.32 -6.03 0.14
CA GLN A 138 -11.10 -5.23 0.21
C GLN A 138 -10.23 -5.65 1.39
N SER A 139 -8.95 -5.91 1.14
CA SER A 139 -7.98 -6.16 2.21
C SER A 139 -7.79 -4.94 3.10
N SER A 140 -7.81 -5.18 4.40
CA SER A 140 -7.40 -4.19 5.39
C SER A 140 -5.88 -4.21 5.61
N VAL A 141 -5.37 -3.21 6.35
CA VAL A 141 -3.97 -3.17 6.80
C VAL A 141 -3.72 -4.26 7.83
N THR A 142 -2.75 -5.13 7.55
CA THR A 142 -2.41 -6.32 8.35
C THR A 142 -0.90 -6.45 8.53
N THR A 143 -0.47 -7.40 9.36
CA THR A 143 0.95 -7.79 9.49
C THR A 143 1.56 -8.16 8.13
N SER A 144 0.81 -8.87 7.27
CA SER A 144 1.29 -9.26 5.94
C SER A 144 1.52 -8.05 5.04
N SER A 145 0.60 -7.08 5.02
CA SER A 145 0.79 -5.87 4.22
C SER A 145 1.96 -5.01 4.73
N TYR A 146 2.16 -4.89 6.04
CA TYR A 146 3.35 -4.23 6.61
C TYR A 146 4.65 -4.91 6.21
N ARG A 147 4.70 -6.24 6.31
CA ARG A 147 5.88 -7.02 5.94
C ARG A 147 6.25 -6.82 4.47
N VAL A 148 5.28 -6.93 3.57
CA VAL A 148 5.51 -6.81 2.12
C VAL A 148 5.83 -5.37 1.71
N ALA A 149 5.25 -4.38 2.40
CA ALA A 149 5.55 -2.97 2.16
C ALA A 149 6.98 -2.57 2.56
N GLU A 150 7.70 -3.40 3.34
CA GLU A 150 9.10 -3.18 3.75
C GLU A 150 9.40 -1.75 4.23
N GLY A 151 8.46 -1.16 4.99
CA GLY A 151 8.56 0.19 5.53
C GLY A 151 7.83 1.26 4.71
N GLY A 152 7.29 0.95 3.53
CA GLY A 152 6.48 1.88 2.74
C GLY A 152 5.26 2.42 3.49
N MET A 153 4.74 1.64 4.46
CA MET A 153 3.63 2.06 5.33
C MET A 153 3.91 3.32 6.16
N GLU A 154 5.17 3.69 6.34
CA GLU A 154 5.56 4.87 7.11
C GLU A 154 5.54 6.17 6.26
N PHE A 155 5.41 6.05 4.95
CA PHE A 155 5.48 7.16 3.99
C PHE A 155 4.20 7.37 3.18
N VAL A 156 3.24 6.45 3.31
CA VAL A 156 1.98 6.48 2.55
C VAL A 156 0.80 6.59 3.51
N ASN A 157 -0.09 7.54 3.23
CA ASN A 157 -1.35 7.66 3.92
C ASN A 157 -2.38 6.71 3.29
N ILE A 158 -2.99 5.87 4.11
CA ILE A 158 -4.09 5.01 3.67
C ILE A 158 -5.39 5.61 4.20
N TYR A 159 -6.31 5.89 3.28
CA TYR A 159 -7.64 6.44 3.58
C TYR A 159 -8.73 5.43 3.24
N SER A 160 -9.84 5.48 3.97
CA SER A 160 -11.02 4.70 3.66
C SER A 160 -12.14 5.56 3.07
N ILE A 161 -12.93 4.96 2.17
CA ILE A 161 -14.13 5.58 1.59
C ILE A 161 -15.32 4.63 1.64
N LYS A 162 -16.54 5.20 1.71
CA LYS A 162 -17.79 4.42 1.66
C LYS A 162 -18.24 4.11 0.23
N SER A 163 -17.84 4.92 -0.75
CA SER A 163 -18.29 4.79 -2.13
C SER A 163 -17.23 5.31 -3.11
N ILE A 164 -16.75 4.42 -3.98
CA ILE A 164 -15.85 4.77 -5.09
C ILE A 164 -16.56 5.73 -6.07
N PRO A 165 -17.79 5.45 -6.56
CA PRO A 165 -18.48 6.33 -7.47
C PRO A 165 -18.63 7.76 -6.94
N ARG A 166 -18.95 7.91 -5.64
CA ARG A 166 -19.05 9.24 -5.04
C ARG A 166 -17.72 10.00 -5.09
N LEU A 167 -16.62 9.37 -4.70
CA LEU A 167 -15.30 10.01 -4.76
C LEU A 167 -14.96 10.43 -6.19
N LEU A 168 -15.18 9.56 -7.19
CA LEU A 168 -14.88 9.86 -8.58
C LEU A 168 -15.74 11.02 -9.12
N ASN A 169 -17.02 11.09 -8.76
CA ASN A 169 -17.89 12.21 -9.11
C ASN A 169 -17.42 13.52 -8.45
N ASP A 170 -17.05 13.48 -7.17
CA ASP A 170 -16.56 14.66 -6.44
C ASP A 170 -15.24 15.20 -7.02
N MET A 171 -14.45 14.34 -7.67
CA MET A 171 -13.16 14.68 -8.29
C MET A 171 -13.27 14.97 -9.80
N ALA A 172 -14.45 14.87 -10.40
CA ALA A 172 -14.67 15.16 -11.81
C ALA A 172 -14.21 16.57 -12.17
N GLY A 173 -13.38 16.70 -13.22
CA GLY A 173 -12.79 17.95 -13.68
C GLY A 173 -11.69 18.53 -12.78
N LYS A 174 -11.55 18.08 -11.53
CA LYS A 174 -10.53 18.56 -10.57
C LYS A 174 -9.26 17.72 -10.61
N MET A 175 -9.39 16.43 -10.75
CA MET A 175 -8.29 15.47 -10.91
C MET A 175 -8.56 14.59 -12.12
N VAL A 176 -7.51 14.06 -12.75
CA VAL A 176 -7.66 13.09 -13.85
C VAL A 176 -7.90 11.70 -13.24
N ARG A 177 -8.95 11.01 -13.67
CA ARG A 177 -9.37 9.69 -13.18
C ARG A 177 -9.04 8.63 -14.21
N ILE A 178 -8.00 7.82 -13.95
CA ILE A 178 -7.49 6.82 -14.89
C ILE A 178 -7.77 5.44 -14.33
N GLY A 179 -8.63 4.68 -14.99
CA GLY A 179 -8.94 3.29 -14.64
C GLY A 179 -8.11 2.29 -15.44
N THR A 180 -7.82 1.12 -14.86
CA THR A 180 -7.17 0.02 -15.55
C THR A 180 -8.19 -0.94 -16.15
N SER A 181 -8.04 -1.32 -17.42
CA SER A 181 -8.92 -2.29 -18.08
C SER A 181 -8.20 -3.00 -19.22
N LEU A 182 -8.40 -4.31 -19.34
CA LEU A 182 -7.86 -5.09 -20.46
C LEU A 182 -8.51 -4.74 -21.80
N ASP A 183 -9.73 -4.18 -21.75
CA ASP A 183 -10.49 -3.74 -22.95
C ASP A 183 -10.16 -2.30 -23.35
N ALA A 184 -9.22 -1.63 -22.68
CA ALA A 184 -8.87 -0.25 -22.96
C ALA A 184 -8.19 -0.12 -24.34
N LYS A 185 -8.45 1.01 -25.00
CA LYS A 185 -7.78 1.35 -26.27
C LYS A 185 -6.49 2.15 -26.06
N GLU A 186 -6.43 2.89 -24.95
CA GLU A 186 -5.26 3.68 -24.58
C GLU A 186 -4.29 2.83 -23.76
N THR A 187 -3.00 3.10 -23.89
CA THR A 187 -1.97 2.38 -23.15
C THR A 187 -1.40 3.22 -22.02
N THR A 188 -0.78 2.56 -21.04
CA THR A 188 -0.10 3.22 -19.92
C THR A 188 0.96 4.22 -20.36
N ARG A 189 1.54 4.07 -21.56
CA ARG A 189 2.54 5.00 -22.12
C ARG A 189 2.03 6.43 -22.32
N SER A 190 0.71 6.59 -22.44
CA SER A 190 0.06 7.90 -22.63
C SER A 190 -0.31 8.58 -21.30
N ILE A 191 -0.11 7.94 -20.15
CA ILE A 191 -0.56 8.45 -18.84
C ILE A 191 -0.03 9.87 -18.59
N LYS A 192 1.23 10.13 -18.84
CA LYS A 192 1.83 11.45 -18.63
C LYS A 192 1.12 12.54 -19.43
N GLN A 193 0.75 12.26 -20.67
CA GLN A 193 0.03 13.20 -21.53
C GLN A 193 -1.40 13.43 -21.07
N MET A 194 -2.05 12.39 -20.48
CA MET A 194 -3.40 12.46 -19.92
C MET A 194 -3.47 13.36 -18.69
N CYS A 195 -2.39 13.48 -17.92
CA CYS A 195 -2.39 14.18 -16.63
C CYS A 195 -2.70 15.67 -16.71
N GLN A 196 -2.43 16.35 -17.85
CA GLN A 196 -2.78 17.76 -18.11
C GLN A 196 -2.41 18.72 -16.96
N ASP A 197 -1.27 18.49 -16.32
CA ASP A 197 -0.80 19.28 -15.17
C ASP A 197 -1.74 19.26 -13.94
N LYS A 198 -2.52 18.19 -13.78
CA LYS A 198 -3.40 17.91 -12.62
C LYS A 198 -2.89 16.76 -11.80
N GLY A 199 -3.34 16.65 -10.54
CA GLY A 199 -3.24 15.42 -9.77
C GLY A 199 -4.07 14.30 -10.43
N VAL A 200 -3.65 13.06 -10.19
CA VAL A 200 -4.25 11.87 -10.84
C VAL A 200 -4.75 10.90 -9.80
N ILE A 201 -5.91 10.31 -10.04
CA ILE A 201 -6.39 9.12 -9.32
C ILE A 201 -6.25 7.92 -10.26
N ILE A 202 -5.33 7.01 -9.95
CA ILE A 202 -5.21 5.71 -10.63
C ILE A 202 -6.10 4.71 -9.93
N ILE A 203 -7.03 4.11 -10.67
CA ILE A 203 -7.96 3.10 -10.15
C ILE A 203 -7.48 1.72 -10.57
N LEU A 204 -7.15 0.88 -9.60
CA LEU A 204 -6.72 -0.51 -9.77
C LEU A 204 -7.85 -1.44 -9.34
N GLY A 205 -8.25 -2.33 -10.22
CA GLY A 205 -9.35 -3.26 -9.98
C GLY A 205 -8.90 -4.59 -9.38
N ASN A 206 -9.90 -5.35 -8.92
CA ASN A 206 -9.76 -6.74 -8.49
C ASN A 206 -9.10 -7.60 -9.58
N GLU A 207 -8.33 -8.61 -9.17
CA GLU A 207 -7.54 -9.46 -10.06
C GLU A 207 -8.41 -10.30 -11.01
N GLU A 208 -9.61 -10.69 -10.60
CA GLU A 208 -10.50 -11.54 -11.40
C GLU A 208 -11.45 -10.71 -12.26
N ASN A 209 -12.05 -9.67 -11.69
CA ASN A 209 -13.15 -8.91 -12.30
C ASN A 209 -12.74 -7.52 -12.80
N GLY A 210 -11.53 -7.08 -12.49
CA GLY A 210 -11.08 -5.71 -12.77
C GLY A 210 -11.90 -4.67 -12.01
N ILE A 211 -11.98 -3.46 -12.53
CA ILE A 211 -12.83 -2.40 -12.00
C ILE A 211 -14.28 -2.58 -12.50
N SER A 212 -15.26 -2.23 -11.68
CA SER A 212 -16.69 -2.40 -12.03
C SER A 212 -17.10 -1.54 -13.24
N LYS A 213 -18.19 -1.93 -13.94
CA LYS A 213 -18.72 -1.14 -15.08
C LYS A 213 -19.07 0.28 -14.68
N GLU A 214 -19.63 0.46 -13.47
CA GLU A 214 -19.96 1.77 -12.94
C GLU A 214 -18.70 2.62 -12.75
N VAL A 215 -17.65 2.06 -12.13
CA VAL A 215 -16.37 2.75 -11.94
C VAL A 215 -15.70 3.07 -13.28
N LYS A 216 -15.73 2.14 -14.26
CA LYS A 216 -15.23 2.40 -15.62
C LYS A 216 -15.87 3.62 -16.25
N SER A 217 -17.20 3.76 -16.13
CA SER A 217 -17.95 4.88 -16.73
C SER A 217 -17.63 6.24 -16.11
N LEU A 218 -17.03 6.27 -14.92
CA LEU A 218 -16.65 7.48 -14.19
C LEU A 218 -15.17 7.87 -14.39
N CYS A 219 -14.39 7.04 -15.09
CA CYS A 219 -13.02 7.38 -15.44
C CYS A 219 -12.98 8.34 -16.64
N ASP A 220 -12.01 9.25 -16.62
CA ASP A 220 -11.72 10.12 -17.78
C ASP A 220 -10.99 9.32 -18.86
N HIS A 221 -10.14 8.37 -18.45
CA HIS A 221 -9.38 7.49 -19.31
C HIS A 221 -9.40 6.06 -18.78
N LEU A 222 -9.35 5.10 -19.70
CA LEU A 222 -9.09 3.69 -19.40
C LEU A 222 -7.80 3.30 -20.10
N VAL A 223 -6.87 2.70 -19.35
CA VAL A 223 -5.56 2.29 -19.88
C VAL A 223 -5.29 0.81 -19.67
N LEU A 224 -4.52 0.21 -20.57
CA LEU A 224 -3.95 -1.12 -20.45
C LEU A 224 -2.42 -1.06 -20.49
N ILE A 225 -1.78 -2.02 -19.85
CA ILE A 225 -0.36 -2.30 -20.06
C ILE A 225 -0.27 -3.14 -21.34
N PRO A 226 0.41 -2.66 -22.40
CA PRO A 226 0.46 -3.39 -23.66
C PRO A 226 1.19 -4.72 -23.49
N TYR A 227 0.57 -5.80 -23.91
CA TYR A 227 1.20 -7.10 -23.97
C TYR A 227 2.29 -7.10 -25.07
N ALA A 228 3.50 -7.46 -24.70
CA ALA A 228 4.66 -7.51 -25.59
C ALA A 228 5.23 -8.94 -25.73
N GLY A 229 4.39 -9.94 -25.45
CA GLY A 229 4.80 -11.34 -25.49
C GLY A 229 5.06 -11.88 -26.91
N PHE A 230 5.08 -13.19 -27.05
CA PHE A 230 5.45 -13.88 -28.28
C PHE A 230 4.53 -13.51 -29.45
N PRO A 231 5.04 -12.98 -30.59
CA PRO A 231 4.23 -12.44 -31.69
C PRO A 231 3.26 -13.44 -32.32
N ASP A 232 3.65 -14.73 -32.34
CA ASP A 232 2.92 -15.80 -33.04
C ASP A 232 2.05 -16.66 -32.09
N ALA A 233 1.98 -16.32 -30.81
CA ALA A 233 1.18 -17.06 -29.84
C ALA A 233 0.05 -16.18 -29.27
N LYS A 234 -1.13 -16.79 -29.09
CA LYS A 234 -2.17 -16.15 -28.24
C LYS A 234 -1.59 -15.90 -26.86
N PRO A 235 -1.91 -14.78 -26.21
CA PRO A 235 -1.45 -14.51 -24.85
C PRO A 235 -1.76 -15.71 -23.96
N VAL A 236 -0.71 -16.32 -23.40
CA VAL A 236 -0.85 -17.41 -22.41
C VAL A 236 -1.15 -16.82 -21.03
N ILE A 237 -0.80 -15.55 -20.85
CA ILE A 237 -1.01 -14.76 -19.63
C ILE A 237 -1.86 -13.55 -20.01
N ASP A 238 -3.06 -13.46 -19.44
CA ASP A 238 -4.02 -12.41 -19.79
C ASP A 238 -3.68 -11.06 -19.13
N SER A 239 -3.02 -11.08 -17.96
CA SER A 239 -2.72 -9.87 -17.19
C SER A 239 -1.52 -10.07 -16.26
N LEU A 240 -0.94 -8.95 -15.82
CA LEU A 240 0.00 -8.93 -14.71
C LEU A 240 -0.76 -8.98 -13.38
N ASN A 241 -0.12 -9.53 -12.34
CA ASN A 241 -0.59 -9.33 -10.97
C ASN A 241 -0.79 -7.83 -10.69
N VAL A 242 -1.84 -7.46 -9.95
CA VAL A 242 -2.22 -6.06 -9.74
C VAL A 242 -1.10 -5.21 -9.10
N ALA A 243 -0.29 -5.78 -8.22
CA ALA A 243 0.83 -5.04 -7.62
C ALA A 243 1.97 -4.80 -8.63
N GLN A 244 2.22 -5.73 -9.55
CA GLN A 244 3.17 -5.54 -10.65
C GLN A 244 2.63 -4.51 -11.65
N ALA A 245 1.36 -4.63 -12.04
CA ALA A 245 0.69 -3.67 -12.89
C ALA A 245 0.75 -2.24 -12.30
N SER A 246 0.49 -2.12 -10.99
CA SER A 246 0.57 -0.84 -10.29
C SER A 246 1.95 -0.20 -10.38
N SER A 247 3.02 -1.00 -10.29
CA SER A 247 4.41 -0.49 -10.37
C SER A 247 4.73 0.05 -11.76
N VAL A 248 4.28 -0.64 -12.83
CA VAL A 248 4.43 -0.17 -14.21
C VAL A 248 3.68 1.16 -14.41
N ILE A 249 2.43 1.23 -13.96
CA ILE A 249 1.59 2.43 -14.09
C ILE A 249 2.20 3.63 -13.33
N MET A 250 2.68 3.40 -12.11
CA MET A 250 3.34 4.45 -11.31
C MET A 250 4.63 4.93 -11.97
N TYR A 251 5.40 4.03 -12.58
CA TYR A 251 6.60 4.38 -13.35
C TYR A 251 6.27 5.29 -14.54
N GLU A 252 5.26 4.93 -15.33
CA GLU A 252 4.80 5.74 -16.47
C GLU A 252 4.23 7.09 -16.03
N LEU A 253 3.54 7.14 -14.88
CA LEU A 253 3.03 8.38 -14.29
C LEU A 253 4.16 9.34 -13.92
N MET A 254 5.29 8.84 -13.42
CA MET A 254 6.44 9.67 -13.03
C MET A 254 7.18 10.24 -14.24
N GLY A 255 7.16 9.57 -15.39
CA GLY A 255 7.57 10.05 -16.70
C GLY A 255 8.92 10.75 -16.73
N LYS A 256 9.99 10.07 -16.27
CA LYS A 256 11.36 10.57 -16.43
C LYS A 256 11.96 10.10 -17.75
#